data_e192ce687b3ace1cf4409648f02b695b
#
_entry.id   e192ce687b3ace1cf4409648f02b695b
#
_cell.length_a   1.000
_cell.length_b   1.000
_cell.length_c   1.000
_cell.angle_alpha   90.00
_cell.angle_beta   90.00
_cell.angle_gamma   90.00
#
_symmetry.space_group_name_H-M   'P 1'
#
loop_
_entity.id
_entity.type
_entity.pdbx_description
1 polymer ?
#
loop_
_entity_poly.entity_id
_entity_poly.type
_entity_poly.pdbx_seq_one_letter_code
_entity_poly.pdbx_strand_id
1 'polypeptide(L)'
;MIEEKEQIEEVKELPEADEQKRSFKRGIRAGIAVGVVIVLVLMLIITVAVRNHYMVSFINKKAADSQDVLDAESESKIKELLGQIDLYYYKDTDKADLADGLYKGLFEGLGDSYSVYYTKEEYESMMASTSGTYFGIGAVLSQDVKTMQVSILHVYENTPAEKAGLKDGDMIVKVEDINAAEMELSELVTHIRGDKGTTVHMQIAREGEADYLELDIERDKVEVPTVTSEMLDNHIGYIAITEFAEPTEEQFMQAVNSLKDQGMESVIIDLRDNPGGYLTAVTEILDDILPEGLTVYTEDKYGNRQNYTSDEEHKMDYPMAVLVNENSASASEIFAGAIKDYQYGTLIGTKTFGKGIVQSVRQLS
;
A
#
# COMPACT_ATOMS: atom_id res chain seq x y z
N MET A 1 80.25 -58.44 -22.15
CA MET A 1 79.37 -58.29 -20.94
C MET A 1 79.02 -56.87 -20.84
N ILE A 2 77.86 -56.50 -21.41
CA ILE A 2 77.28 -55.16 -21.37
C ILE A 2 75.83 -55.34 -20.90
N GLU A 3 75.52 -54.87 -19.70
CA GLU A 3 74.17 -54.86 -19.15
C GLU A 3 73.34 -53.68 -19.75
N GLU A 4 72.32 -54.03 -20.46
CA GLU A 4 71.25 -53.06 -20.88
C GLU A 4 70.29 -52.91 -19.71
N LYS A 5 70.20 -51.66 -19.22
CA LYS A 5 69.12 -51.24 -18.28
C LYS A 5 67.94 -50.77 -19.10
N GLU A 6 66.87 -51.54 -19.08
CA GLU A 6 65.56 -51.11 -19.51
C GLU A 6 65.02 -50.01 -18.56
N GLN A 7 64.81 -48.80 -19.09
CA GLN A 7 64.04 -47.75 -18.42
C GLN A 7 62.55 -47.94 -18.72
N ILE A 8 61.79 -48.27 -17.68
CA ILE A 8 60.33 -48.26 -17.74
C ILE A 8 59.90 -46.80 -17.58
N GLU A 9 59.43 -46.23 -18.65
CA GLU A 9 58.76 -44.88 -18.65
C GLU A 9 57.39 -45.03 -17.96
N GLU A 10 57.19 -44.36 -16.82
CA GLU A 10 55.98 -44.24 -16.08
C GLU A 10 55.06 -43.30 -16.86
N VAL A 11 54.02 -43.85 -17.51
CA VAL A 11 52.97 -43.07 -18.21
C VAL A 11 52.18 -42.31 -17.17
N LYS A 12 52.46 -40.99 -17.02
CA LYS A 12 51.60 -40.06 -16.24
C LYS A 12 50.20 -40.00 -16.87
N GLU A 13 49.22 -40.58 -16.20
CA GLU A 13 47.82 -40.41 -16.55
C GLU A 13 47.44 -38.90 -16.57
N LEU A 14 46.86 -38.48 -17.66
CA LEU A 14 46.53 -37.11 -17.95
C LEU A 14 45.42 -36.57 -16.99
N PRO A 15 45.55 -35.35 -16.44
CA PRO A 15 44.57 -34.77 -15.50
C PRO A 15 43.20 -34.49 -16.09
N GLU A 16 43.00 -34.56 -17.39
CA GLU A 16 41.74 -34.20 -18.11
C GLU A 16 40.57 -35.14 -17.81
N ALA A 17 40.78 -36.41 -17.55
CA ALA A 17 39.69 -37.38 -17.31
C ALA A 17 38.94 -37.13 -15.96
N ASP A 18 39.64 -36.61 -14.97
CA ASP A 18 39.07 -36.37 -13.64
C ASP A 18 38.31 -35.02 -13.57
N GLU A 19 38.76 -34.01 -14.33
CA GLU A 19 38.03 -32.73 -14.49
C GLU A 19 36.76 -32.89 -15.29
N GLN A 20 36.75 -33.67 -16.35
CA GLN A 20 35.55 -34.00 -17.11
C GLN A 20 34.51 -34.76 -16.27
N LYS A 21 34.94 -35.71 -15.45
CA LYS A 21 34.05 -36.43 -14.51
C LYS A 21 33.49 -35.52 -13.43
N ARG A 22 34.24 -34.53 -12.94
CA ARG A 22 33.77 -33.53 -11.96
C ARG A 22 32.81 -32.54 -12.55
N SER A 23 33.07 -32.06 -13.77
CA SER A 23 32.15 -31.14 -14.49
C SER A 23 30.83 -31.82 -14.85
N PHE A 24 30.87 -33.07 -15.29
CA PHE A 24 29.68 -33.90 -15.57
C PHE A 24 28.83 -34.12 -14.31
N LYS A 25 29.45 -34.48 -13.15
CA LYS A 25 28.73 -34.61 -11.89
C LYS A 25 28.13 -33.28 -11.39
N ARG A 26 28.82 -32.16 -11.61
CA ARG A 26 28.28 -30.82 -11.30
C ARG A 26 27.08 -30.49 -12.18
N GLY A 27 27.17 -30.78 -13.49
CA GLY A 27 26.03 -30.57 -14.42
C GLY A 27 24.80 -31.41 -14.06
N ILE A 28 24.98 -32.69 -13.67
CA ILE A 28 23.85 -33.52 -13.20
C ILE A 28 23.25 -32.97 -11.92
N ARG A 29 24.07 -32.55 -10.93
CA ARG A 29 23.54 -31.97 -9.67
C ARG A 29 22.82 -30.66 -9.92
N ALA A 30 23.31 -29.78 -10.79
CA ALA A 30 22.64 -28.57 -11.19
C ALA A 30 21.31 -28.84 -11.92
N GLY A 31 21.30 -29.82 -12.84
CA GLY A 31 20.08 -30.24 -13.53
C GLY A 31 18.99 -30.80 -12.60
N ILE A 32 19.41 -31.61 -11.61
CA ILE A 32 18.48 -32.13 -10.58
C ILE A 32 17.95 -30.97 -9.72
N ALA A 33 18.78 -30.04 -9.31
CA ALA A 33 18.36 -28.89 -8.50
C ALA A 33 17.36 -28.02 -9.26
N VAL A 34 17.63 -27.73 -10.54
CA VAL A 34 16.69 -26.99 -11.41
C VAL A 34 15.38 -27.76 -11.61
N GLY A 35 15.46 -29.08 -11.82
CA GLY A 35 14.28 -29.94 -11.94
C GLY A 35 13.40 -29.93 -10.68
N VAL A 36 14.02 -29.99 -9.49
CA VAL A 36 13.30 -29.89 -8.20
C VAL A 36 12.61 -28.54 -8.06
N VAL A 37 13.29 -27.44 -8.39
CA VAL A 37 12.69 -26.08 -8.34
C VAL A 37 11.51 -25.96 -9.28
N ILE A 38 11.62 -26.48 -10.51
CA ILE A 38 10.50 -26.47 -11.49
C ILE A 38 9.32 -27.27 -10.94
N VAL A 39 9.54 -28.44 -10.36
CA VAL A 39 8.46 -29.26 -9.77
C VAL A 39 7.81 -28.55 -8.59
N LEU A 40 8.58 -27.88 -7.72
CA LEU A 40 8.03 -27.11 -6.60
C LEU A 40 7.19 -25.91 -7.08
N VAL A 41 7.64 -25.19 -8.11
CA VAL A 41 6.88 -24.08 -8.73
C VAL A 41 5.59 -24.60 -9.36
N LEU A 42 5.65 -25.72 -10.08
CA LEU A 42 4.45 -26.33 -10.66
C LEU A 42 3.48 -26.81 -9.57
N MET A 43 3.95 -27.42 -8.50
CA MET A 43 3.12 -27.79 -7.35
C MET A 43 2.47 -26.57 -6.70
N LEU A 44 3.19 -25.46 -6.54
CA LEU A 44 2.65 -24.21 -6.01
C LEU A 44 1.53 -23.66 -6.92
N ILE A 45 1.77 -23.60 -8.24
CA ILE A 45 0.78 -23.14 -9.21
C ILE A 45 -0.48 -24.03 -9.17
N ILE A 46 -0.30 -25.36 -9.14
CA ILE A 46 -1.42 -26.31 -9.06
C ILE A 46 -2.18 -26.11 -7.74
N THR A 47 -1.48 -25.93 -6.61
CA THR A 47 -2.11 -25.72 -5.30
C THR A 47 -2.94 -24.45 -5.29
N VAL A 48 -2.39 -23.34 -5.85
CA VAL A 48 -3.12 -22.07 -5.98
C VAL A 48 -4.34 -22.21 -6.90
N ALA A 49 -4.18 -22.87 -8.06
CA ALA A 49 -5.28 -23.09 -9.00
C ALA A 49 -6.39 -23.97 -8.40
N VAL A 50 -6.01 -25.03 -7.70
CA VAL A 50 -6.94 -25.93 -7.00
C VAL A 50 -7.65 -25.17 -5.88
N ARG A 51 -6.94 -24.40 -5.07
CA ARG A 51 -7.53 -23.56 -4.01
C ARG A 51 -8.53 -22.56 -4.59
N ASN A 52 -8.18 -21.87 -5.68
CA ASN A 52 -9.09 -20.95 -6.33
C ASN A 52 -10.33 -21.66 -6.91
N HIS A 53 -10.14 -22.81 -7.54
CA HIS A 53 -11.27 -23.60 -8.06
C HIS A 53 -12.22 -24.09 -6.95
N TYR A 54 -11.67 -24.57 -5.81
CA TYR A 54 -12.49 -24.95 -4.66
C TYR A 54 -13.19 -23.76 -4.03
N MET A 55 -12.52 -22.59 -3.94
CA MET A 55 -13.11 -21.36 -3.41
C MET A 55 -14.29 -20.90 -4.28
N VAL A 56 -14.11 -20.84 -5.61
CA VAL A 56 -15.17 -20.47 -6.56
C VAL A 56 -16.33 -21.48 -6.50
N SER A 57 -16.02 -22.78 -6.46
CA SER A 57 -17.05 -23.84 -6.33
C SER A 57 -17.82 -23.75 -5.01
N PHE A 58 -17.14 -23.42 -3.91
CA PHE A 58 -17.77 -23.24 -2.59
C PHE A 58 -18.66 -21.98 -2.57
N ILE A 59 -18.20 -20.88 -3.17
CA ILE A 59 -18.98 -19.64 -3.32
C ILE A 59 -20.23 -19.91 -4.16
N ASN A 60 -20.07 -20.57 -5.30
CA ASN A 60 -21.20 -20.90 -6.18
C ASN A 60 -22.19 -21.86 -5.50
N LYS A 61 -21.72 -22.83 -4.72
CA LYS A 61 -22.59 -23.73 -3.95
C LYS A 61 -23.35 -23.01 -2.84
N LYS A 62 -22.68 -22.06 -2.13
CA LYS A 62 -23.36 -21.23 -1.13
C LYS A 62 -24.29 -20.20 -1.72
N ALA A 63 -23.98 -19.67 -2.91
CA ALA A 63 -24.90 -18.80 -3.64
C ALA A 63 -26.17 -19.55 -4.07
N ALA A 64 -26.07 -20.85 -4.37
CA ALA A 64 -27.23 -21.69 -4.64
C ALA A 64 -28.05 -22.07 -3.38
N ASP A 65 -27.42 -22.06 -2.20
CA ASP A 65 -28.07 -22.34 -0.90
C ASP A 65 -28.57 -21.07 -0.19
N SER A 66 -28.15 -19.85 -0.63
CA SER A 66 -28.71 -18.60 -0.12
C SER A 66 -30.09 -18.38 -0.75
N GLN A 67 -31.05 -17.93 0.04
CA GLN A 67 -32.35 -17.47 -0.49
C GLN A 67 -32.05 -16.54 -1.67
N ASP A 68 -32.53 -16.98 -2.85
CA ASP A 68 -32.14 -16.39 -4.13
C ASP A 68 -32.68 -14.95 -4.19
N VAL A 69 -31.81 -13.99 -3.93
CA VAL A 69 -32.13 -12.55 -4.04
C VAL A 69 -32.55 -12.21 -5.47
N LEU A 70 -32.04 -12.97 -6.46
CA LEU A 70 -32.38 -12.85 -7.86
C LEU A 70 -33.38 -13.95 -8.28
N ASP A 71 -34.48 -14.10 -7.53
CA ASP A 71 -35.60 -14.93 -7.94
C ASP A 71 -36.35 -14.33 -9.15
N ALA A 72 -37.25 -15.11 -9.76
CA ALA A 72 -37.99 -14.67 -10.93
C ALA A 72 -38.81 -13.38 -10.72
N GLU A 73 -39.26 -13.12 -9.51
CA GLU A 73 -39.99 -11.91 -9.14
C GLU A 73 -39.05 -10.69 -9.11
N SER A 74 -37.91 -10.81 -8.42
CA SER A 74 -36.88 -9.77 -8.35
C SER A 74 -36.30 -9.45 -9.72
N GLU A 75 -36.00 -10.48 -10.54
CA GLU A 75 -35.54 -10.29 -11.92
C GLU A 75 -36.59 -9.55 -12.78
N SER A 76 -37.87 -9.93 -12.67
CA SER A 76 -38.96 -9.27 -13.38
C SER A 76 -39.09 -7.81 -12.97
N LYS A 77 -38.96 -7.51 -11.68
CA LYS A 77 -39.04 -6.15 -11.15
C LYS A 77 -37.87 -5.29 -11.61
N ILE A 78 -36.63 -5.82 -11.63
CA ILE A 78 -35.46 -5.12 -12.17
C ILE A 78 -35.70 -4.77 -13.65
N LYS A 79 -36.17 -5.72 -14.46
CA LYS A 79 -36.49 -5.48 -15.87
C LYS A 79 -37.57 -4.42 -16.08
N GLU A 80 -38.62 -4.42 -15.23
CA GLU A 80 -39.64 -3.41 -15.25
C GLU A 80 -39.08 -2.01 -14.92
N LEU A 81 -38.25 -1.90 -13.87
CA LEU A 81 -37.61 -0.63 -13.50
C LEU A 81 -36.71 -0.10 -14.62
N LEU A 82 -35.90 -0.95 -15.24
CA LEU A 82 -35.07 -0.56 -16.39
C LEU A 82 -35.94 -0.08 -17.57
N GLY A 83 -37.07 -0.72 -17.85
CA GLY A 83 -38.01 -0.28 -18.86
C GLY A 83 -38.67 1.06 -18.54
N GLN A 84 -38.99 1.33 -17.27
CA GLN A 84 -39.53 2.63 -16.83
C GLN A 84 -38.49 3.75 -16.97
N ILE A 85 -37.21 3.46 -16.62
CA ILE A 85 -36.12 4.40 -16.81
C ILE A 85 -35.95 4.73 -18.30
N ASP A 86 -35.85 3.74 -19.15
CA ASP A 86 -35.69 3.90 -20.60
C ASP A 86 -36.85 4.72 -21.22
N LEU A 87 -38.06 4.54 -20.71
CA LEU A 87 -39.25 5.21 -21.25
C LEU A 87 -39.47 6.65 -20.74
N TYR A 88 -39.13 6.92 -19.47
CA TYR A 88 -39.53 8.18 -18.80
C TYR A 88 -38.38 9.07 -18.35
N TYR A 89 -37.13 8.54 -18.28
CA TYR A 89 -36.02 9.38 -17.90
C TYR A 89 -35.65 10.35 -19.02
N TYR A 90 -35.43 11.60 -18.70
CA TYR A 90 -35.28 12.68 -19.67
C TYR A 90 -33.93 12.81 -20.36
N LYS A 91 -32.93 12.04 -19.92
CA LYS A 91 -31.58 11.98 -20.50
C LYS A 91 -31.26 10.54 -20.97
N ASP A 92 -30.28 10.46 -21.85
CA ASP A 92 -29.68 9.16 -22.16
C ASP A 92 -29.03 8.55 -20.91
N THR A 93 -29.11 7.24 -20.76
CA THR A 93 -28.53 6.48 -19.65
C THR A 93 -27.44 5.58 -20.15
N ASP A 94 -26.32 5.49 -19.41
CA ASP A 94 -25.33 4.46 -19.61
C ASP A 94 -25.76 3.18 -18.90
N LYS A 95 -25.66 2.05 -19.61
CA LYS A 95 -26.02 0.74 -19.08
C LYS A 95 -25.01 0.25 -18.05
N ALA A 96 -23.74 0.67 -18.18
CA ALA A 96 -22.70 0.34 -17.21
C ALA A 96 -22.96 1.03 -15.89
N ASP A 97 -23.30 2.33 -15.90
CA ASP A 97 -23.63 3.09 -14.70
C ASP A 97 -24.83 2.48 -13.96
N LEU A 98 -25.85 2.02 -14.70
CA LEU A 98 -27.03 1.38 -14.09
C LEU A 98 -26.66 0.01 -13.48
N ALA A 99 -25.77 -0.76 -14.12
CA ALA A 99 -25.29 -2.03 -13.58
C ALA A 99 -24.45 -1.82 -12.31
N ASP A 100 -23.54 -0.85 -12.31
CA ASP A 100 -22.75 -0.48 -11.13
C ASP A 100 -23.63 -0.02 -9.98
N GLY A 101 -24.69 0.75 -10.29
CA GLY A 101 -25.71 1.12 -9.30
C GLY A 101 -26.41 -0.07 -8.66
N LEU A 102 -26.70 -1.15 -9.42
CA LEU A 102 -27.26 -2.39 -8.88
C LEU A 102 -26.26 -3.11 -7.96
N TYR A 103 -24.97 -3.17 -8.34
CA TYR A 103 -23.93 -3.80 -7.51
C TYR A 103 -23.71 -3.03 -6.22
N LYS A 104 -23.67 -1.69 -6.28
CA LYS A 104 -23.57 -0.84 -5.08
C LYS A 104 -24.77 -1.04 -4.15
N GLY A 105 -25.99 -1.07 -4.71
CA GLY A 105 -27.22 -1.30 -3.95
C GLY A 105 -27.24 -2.66 -3.21
N LEU A 106 -26.60 -3.70 -3.72
CA LEU A 106 -26.47 -4.98 -2.99
C LEU A 106 -25.63 -4.82 -1.71
N PHE A 107 -24.55 -4.05 -1.76
CA PHE A 107 -23.71 -3.78 -0.60
C PHE A 107 -24.38 -2.80 0.37
N GLU A 108 -25.06 -1.78 -0.12
CA GLU A 108 -25.86 -0.86 0.70
C GLU A 108 -26.95 -1.60 1.47
N GLY A 109 -27.55 -2.62 0.85
CA GLY A 109 -28.56 -3.49 1.48
C GLY A 109 -28.05 -4.30 2.68
N LEU A 110 -26.73 -4.41 2.89
CA LEU A 110 -26.15 -5.01 4.10
C LEU A 110 -26.33 -4.13 5.33
N GLY A 111 -26.51 -2.82 5.16
CA GLY A 111 -26.51 -1.84 6.26
C GLY A 111 -25.16 -1.70 6.95
N ASP A 112 -24.08 -2.11 6.30
CA ASP A 112 -22.71 -2.03 6.78
C ASP A 112 -21.93 -1.01 5.98
N SER A 113 -21.54 0.09 6.61
CA SER A 113 -20.78 1.17 5.97
C SER A 113 -19.34 0.79 5.56
N TYR A 114 -18.85 -0.35 6.02
CA TYR A 114 -17.49 -0.83 5.75
C TYR A 114 -17.41 -1.84 4.61
N SER A 115 -18.55 -2.38 4.17
CA SER A 115 -18.64 -3.27 3.02
C SER A 115 -19.09 -2.48 1.79
N VAL A 116 -18.17 -2.27 0.84
CA VAL A 116 -18.39 -1.40 -0.33
C VAL A 116 -18.05 -2.13 -1.62
N TYR A 117 -18.84 -1.93 -2.67
CA TYR A 117 -18.48 -2.25 -4.04
C TYR A 117 -17.83 -1.04 -4.70
N TYR A 118 -16.67 -1.25 -5.32
CA TYR A 118 -15.97 -0.25 -6.11
C TYR A 118 -15.97 -0.64 -7.58
N THR A 119 -16.21 0.31 -8.48
CA THR A 119 -15.81 0.16 -9.88
C THR A 119 -14.28 0.07 -9.97
N LYS A 120 -13.76 -0.26 -11.14
CA LYS A 120 -12.31 -0.31 -11.34
C LYS A 120 -11.66 1.06 -11.05
N GLU A 121 -12.24 2.12 -11.56
CA GLU A 121 -11.75 3.50 -11.41
C GLU A 121 -11.82 3.95 -9.94
N GLU A 122 -12.92 3.66 -9.25
CA GLU A 122 -13.07 3.96 -7.83
C GLU A 122 -12.07 3.18 -6.97
N TYR A 123 -11.83 1.91 -7.32
CA TYR A 123 -10.83 1.08 -6.65
C TYR A 123 -9.42 1.64 -6.84
N GLU A 124 -9.04 1.98 -8.08
CA GLU A 124 -7.74 2.57 -8.38
C GLU A 124 -7.53 3.90 -7.63
N SER A 125 -8.57 4.74 -7.57
CA SER A 125 -8.54 5.99 -6.81
C SER A 125 -8.41 5.76 -5.29
N MET A 126 -9.18 4.82 -4.75
CA MET A 126 -9.12 4.44 -3.34
C MET A 126 -7.72 3.89 -2.99
N MET A 127 -7.18 2.99 -3.80
CA MET A 127 -5.83 2.45 -3.59
C MET A 127 -4.76 3.54 -3.66
N ALA A 128 -4.84 4.45 -4.62
CA ALA A 128 -3.90 5.57 -4.73
C ALA A 128 -3.95 6.52 -3.54
N SER A 129 -5.11 6.67 -2.90
CA SER A 129 -5.25 7.52 -1.71
C SER A 129 -4.83 6.82 -0.42
N THR A 130 -4.97 5.48 -0.34
CA THR A 130 -4.73 4.71 0.88
C THR A 130 -3.31 4.16 0.95
N SER A 131 -2.67 3.89 -0.22
CA SER A 131 -1.31 3.32 -0.25
C SER A 131 -0.24 4.27 0.29
N GLY A 132 -0.51 5.58 0.30
CA GLY A 132 0.50 6.59 0.62
C GLY A 132 1.60 6.69 -0.46
N THR A 133 1.39 6.03 -1.61
CA THR A 133 2.33 6.06 -2.73
C THR A 133 1.59 6.29 -4.05
N TYR A 134 2.17 7.09 -4.92
CA TYR A 134 1.62 7.33 -6.25
C TYR A 134 2.72 7.71 -7.25
N PHE A 135 2.42 7.65 -8.54
CA PHE A 135 3.32 8.15 -9.56
C PHE A 135 2.90 9.56 -9.98
N GLY A 136 3.81 10.53 -9.82
CA GLY A 136 3.54 11.93 -10.06
C GLY A 136 4.72 12.83 -9.74
N ILE A 137 4.44 14.07 -9.31
CA ILE A 137 5.47 15.09 -9.09
C ILE A 137 5.87 15.30 -7.63
N GLY A 138 4.99 15.01 -6.65
CA GLY A 138 5.28 15.16 -5.22
C GLY A 138 4.97 16.55 -4.67
N ALA A 139 3.77 17.04 -4.90
CA ALA A 139 3.28 18.31 -4.34
C ALA A 139 1.83 18.19 -3.89
N VAL A 140 1.47 18.97 -2.87
CA VAL A 140 0.10 19.16 -2.39
C VAL A 140 -0.48 20.38 -3.10
N LEU A 141 -1.65 20.18 -3.70
CA LEU A 141 -2.35 21.21 -4.48
C LEU A 141 -3.62 21.66 -3.77
N SER A 142 -3.99 22.91 -3.99
CA SER A 142 -5.27 23.45 -3.56
C SER A 142 -5.88 24.31 -4.66
N GLN A 143 -7.20 24.29 -4.78
CA GLN A 143 -7.94 25.12 -5.71
C GLN A 143 -8.89 26.03 -4.96
N ASP A 144 -8.84 27.33 -5.25
CA ASP A 144 -9.84 28.29 -4.77
C ASP A 144 -11.15 28.09 -5.53
N VAL A 145 -12.21 27.74 -4.83
CA VAL A 145 -13.53 27.40 -5.41
C VAL A 145 -14.17 28.57 -6.18
N LYS A 146 -13.80 29.83 -5.90
CA LYS A 146 -14.38 31.00 -6.54
C LYS A 146 -13.63 31.45 -7.77
N THR A 147 -12.29 31.41 -7.68
CA THR A 147 -11.40 31.87 -8.74
C THR A 147 -10.91 30.73 -9.63
N MET A 148 -11.10 29.49 -9.20
CA MET A 148 -10.56 28.27 -9.84
C MET A 148 -9.03 28.25 -9.94
N GLN A 149 -8.34 29.16 -9.27
CA GLN A 149 -6.89 29.20 -9.23
C GLN A 149 -6.34 28.02 -8.44
N VAL A 150 -5.33 27.34 -9.01
CA VAL A 150 -4.65 26.20 -8.38
C VAL A 150 -3.30 26.65 -7.85
N SER A 151 -3.05 26.40 -6.56
CA SER A 151 -1.81 26.76 -5.88
C SER A 151 -1.10 25.50 -5.34
N ILE A 152 0.23 25.56 -5.29
CA ILE A 152 1.05 24.59 -4.57
C ILE A 152 1.03 24.98 -3.08
N LEU A 153 0.43 24.13 -2.25
CA LEU A 153 0.45 24.32 -0.80
C LEU A 153 1.76 23.85 -0.18
N HIS A 154 2.28 22.72 -0.68
CA HIS A 154 3.50 22.13 -0.17
C HIS A 154 4.17 21.25 -1.23
N VAL A 155 5.50 21.32 -1.29
CA VAL A 155 6.35 20.45 -2.11
C VAL A 155 7.06 19.48 -1.19
N TYR A 156 6.87 18.17 -1.40
CA TYR A 156 7.55 17.15 -0.61
C TYR A 156 9.05 17.12 -0.92
N GLU A 157 9.85 16.89 0.10
CA GLU A 157 11.30 16.76 0.00
C GLU A 157 11.70 15.54 -0.87
N ASN A 158 12.82 15.64 -1.56
CA ASN A 158 13.40 14.59 -2.42
C ASN A 158 12.53 14.16 -3.61
N THR A 159 11.46 14.89 -3.92
CA THR A 159 10.52 14.59 -5.01
C THR A 159 10.91 15.20 -6.35
N PRO A 160 10.28 14.76 -7.46
CA PRO A 160 10.43 15.39 -8.76
C PRO A 160 10.10 16.90 -8.78
N ALA A 161 9.06 17.32 -8.07
CA ALA A 161 8.64 18.71 -7.98
C ALA A 161 9.75 19.59 -7.35
N GLU A 162 10.33 19.15 -6.23
CA GLU A 162 11.44 19.86 -5.59
C GLU A 162 12.65 19.95 -6.51
N LYS A 163 13.04 18.82 -7.14
CA LYS A 163 14.19 18.77 -8.08
C LYS A 163 14.00 19.68 -9.29
N ALA A 164 12.76 19.84 -9.77
CA ALA A 164 12.41 20.75 -10.85
C ALA A 164 12.35 22.23 -10.39
N GLY A 165 12.42 22.49 -9.08
CA GLY A 165 12.40 23.82 -8.51
C GLY A 165 11.01 24.41 -8.30
N LEU A 166 9.96 23.58 -8.24
CA LEU A 166 8.63 23.97 -7.78
C LEU A 166 8.69 24.37 -6.30
N LYS A 167 7.90 25.34 -5.88
CA LYS A 167 7.93 25.86 -4.51
C LYS A 167 6.53 26.03 -3.93
N ASP A 168 6.45 26.01 -2.63
CA ASP A 168 5.26 26.41 -1.88
C ASP A 168 4.85 27.83 -2.28
N GLY A 169 3.55 28.02 -2.54
CA GLY A 169 2.98 29.30 -3.00
C GLY A 169 2.98 29.53 -4.52
N ASP A 170 3.62 28.66 -5.32
CA ASP A 170 3.52 28.74 -6.78
C ASP A 170 2.07 28.53 -7.23
N MET A 171 1.62 29.28 -8.24
CA MET A 171 0.32 29.10 -8.87
C MET A 171 0.48 28.38 -10.22
N ILE A 172 -0.27 27.29 -10.41
CA ILE A 172 -0.30 26.55 -11.67
C ILE A 172 -1.17 27.32 -12.68
N VAL A 173 -0.57 27.75 -13.77
CA VAL A 173 -1.27 28.44 -14.85
C VAL A 173 -1.72 27.43 -15.91
N LYS A 174 -0.81 26.51 -16.30
CA LYS A 174 -1.11 25.43 -17.24
C LYS A 174 -0.46 24.13 -16.84
N VAL A 175 -1.09 23.04 -17.25
CA VAL A 175 -0.53 21.68 -17.28
C VAL A 175 -0.66 21.19 -18.72
N GLU A 176 0.44 20.91 -19.40
CA GLU A 176 0.48 20.73 -20.85
C GLU A 176 -0.19 21.93 -21.56
N ASP A 177 -1.13 21.67 -22.45
CA ASP A 177 -1.91 22.71 -23.13
C ASP A 177 -3.18 23.15 -22.36
N ILE A 178 -3.42 22.59 -21.15
CA ILE A 178 -4.64 22.79 -20.37
C ILE A 178 -4.47 23.99 -19.44
N ASN A 179 -5.39 24.96 -19.51
CA ASN A 179 -5.45 26.05 -18.54
C ASN A 179 -6.00 25.52 -17.19
N ALA A 180 -5.19 25.60 -16.14
CA ALA A 180 -5.53 25.02 -14.83
C ALA A 180 -6.81 25.61 -14.19
N ALA A 181 -7.14 26.87 -14.50
CA ALA A 181 -8.35 27.53 -13.98
C ALA A 181 -9.65 27.14 -14.71
N GLU A 182 -9.57 26.37 -15.80
CA GLU A 182 -10.75 25.93 -16.57
C GLU A 182 -11.17 24.48 -16.21
N MET A 183 -10.50 23.85 -15.22
CA MET A 183 -10.70 22.45 -14.87
C MET A 183 -10.80 22.29 -13.34
N GLU A 184 -11.61 21.35 -12.89
CA GLU A 184 -11.68 20.97 -11.47
C GLU A 184 -10.36 20.31 -11.05
N LEU A 185 -9.93 20.54 -9.81
CA LEU A 185 -8.65 20.05 -9.30
C LEU A 185 -8.49 18.52 -9.44
N SER A 186 -9.55 17.78 -9.17
CA SER A 186 -9.54 16.31 -9.28
C SER A 186 -9.22 15.83 -10.70
N GLU A 187 -9.73 16.50 -11.70
CA GLU A 187 -9.46 16.22 -13.11
C GLU A 187 -8.05 16.69 -13.49
N LEU A 188 -7.65 17.89 -13.08
CA LEU A 188 -6.30 18.43 -13.34
C LEU A 188 -5.21 17.50 -12.78
N VAL A 189 -5.41 16.94 -11.59
CA VAL A 189 -4.48 15.98 -10.96
C VAL A 189 -4.27 14.73 -11.83
N THR A 190 -5.26 14.30 -12.61
CA THR A 190 -5.09 13.15 -13.53
C THR A 190 -4.08 13.44 -14.65
N HIS A 191 -3.97 14.70 -15.08
CA HIS A 191 -2.98 15.14 -16.06
C HIS A 191 -1.59 15.37 -15.46
N ILE A 192 -1.52 15.71 -14.17
CA ILE A 192 -0.25 15.85 -13.43
C ILE A 192 0.34 14.48 -13.09
N ARG A 193 -0.49 13.52 -12.68
CA ARG A 193 -0.11 12.11 -12.47
C ARG A 193 0.16 11.43 -13.81
N GLY A 194 0.80 10.26 -13.77
CA GLY A 194 1.06 9.43 -14.95
C GLY A 194 2.18 8.43 -14.69
N ASP A 195 2.53 7.65 -15.70
CA ASP A 195 3.53 6.59 -15.58
C ASP A 195 4.91 7.13 -15.18
N LYS A 196 5.63 6.35 -14.37
CA LYS A 196 7.01 6.63 -13.97
C LYS A 196 7.90 6.87 -15.21
N GLY A 197 8.71 7.92 -15.14
CA GLY A 197 9.65 8.31 -16.20
C GLY A 197 9.02 9.11 -17.35
N THR A 198 7.71 9.37 -17.32
CA THR A 198 7.07 10.32 -18.24
C THR A 198 7.21 11.74 -17.70
N THR A 199 7.23 12.73 -18.58
CA THR A 199 7.37 14.15 -18.20
C THR A 199 6.03 14.84 -18.25
N VAL A 200 5.76 15.74 -17.31
CA VAL A 200 4.66 16.72 -17.37
C VAL A 200 5.27 18.11 -17.53
N HIS A 201 4.74 18.86 -18.49
CA HIS A 201 5.10 20.25 -18.70
C HIS A 201 4.14 21.16 -17.94
N MET A 202 4.68 22.06 -17.10
CA MET A 202 3.88 22.97 -16.29
C MET A 202 4.35 24.41 -16.44
N GLN A 203 3.38 25.31 -16.63
CA GLN A 203 3.58 26.75 -16.56
C GLN A 203 3.09 27.25 -15.23
N ILE A 204 3.96 27.93 -14.48
CA ILE A 204 3.63 28.45 -13.14
C ILE A 204 3.86 29.97 -13.04
N ALA A 205 3.06 30.63 -12.21
CA ALA A 205 3.30 31.98 -11.76
C ALA A 205 3.84 31.98 -10.33
N ARG A 206 4.94 32.70 -10.10
CA ARG A 206 5.61 32.80 -8.81
C ARG A 206 5.67 34.25 -8.35
N GLU A 207 5.38 34.50 -7.08
CA GLU A 207 5.48 35.84 -6.52
C GLU A 207 6.91 36.37 -6.66
N GLY A 208 7.05 37.60 -7.20
CA GLY A 208 8.33 38.24 -7.44
C GLY A 208 8.96 37.98 -8.82
N GLU A 209 8.43 37.04 -9.61
CA GLU A 209 8.83 36.84 -11.00
C GLU A 209 7.91 37.62 -11.94
N ALA A 210 8.50 38.25 -13.00
CA ALA A 210 7.73 39.03 -13.97
C ALA A 210 7.09 38.18 -15.05
N ASP A 211 7.71 37.05 -15.38
CA ASP A 211 7.30 36.10 -16.42
C ASP A 211 6.89 34.77 -15.79
N TYR A 212 6.09 34.00 -16.51
CA TYR A 212 5.79 32.62 -16.13
C TYR A 212 7.04 31.74 -16.23
N LEU A 213 7.16 30.81 -15.29
CA LEU A 213 8.21 29.79 -15.29
C LEU A 213 7.69 28.53 -15.98
N GLU A 214 8.51 27.97 -16.88
CA GLU A 214 8.23 26.72 -17.55
C GLU A 214 9.03 25.61 -16.87
N LEU A 215 8.34 24.58 -16.38
CA LEU A 215 8.95 23.45 -15.68
C LEU A 215 8.59 22.13 -16.38
N ASP A 216 9.62 21.38 -16.73
CA ASP A 216 9.50 19.98 -17.17
C ASP A 216 9.80 19.07 -15.98
N ILE A 217 8.79 18.34 -15.51
CA ILE A 217 8.90 17.50 -14.32
C ILE A 217 8.74 16.03 -14.71
N GLU A 218 9.80 15.25 -14.55
CA GLU A 218 9.77 13.80 -14.77
C GLU A 218 9.04 13.13 -13.62
N ARG A 219 7.96 12.42 -13.90
CA ARG A 219 7.17 11.70 -12.88
C ARG A 219 7.95 10.54 -12.31
N ASP A 220 7.89 10.38 -10.99
CA ASP A 220 8.48 9.24 -10.29
C ASP A 220 7.51 8.72 -9.22
N LYS A 221 7.88 7.62 -8.55
CA LYS A 221 7.20 7.18 -7.34
C LYS A 221 7.36 8.27 -6.27
N VAL A 222 6.26 8.71 -5.75
CA VAL A 222 6.19 9.66 -4.63
C VAL A 222 5.65 8.91 -3.42
N GLU A 223 6.34 9.02 -2.31
CA GLU A 223 5.89 8.54 -1.00
C GLU A 223 5.40 9.72 -0.19
N VAL A 224 4.13 9.63 0.23
CA VAL A 224 3.53 10.67 1.07
C VAL A 224 4.15 10.60 2.47
N PRO A 225 4.62 11.70 3.04
CA PRO A 225 5.09 11.70 4.41
C PRO A 225 3.94 11.43 5.38
N THR A 226 3.99 10.28 6.04
CA THR A 226 3.01 9.87 7.07
C THR A 226 3.58 9.96 8.48
N VAL A 227 4.89 10.16 8.59
CA VAL A 227 5.61 10.27 9.86
C VAL A 227 6.36 11.59 9.92
N THR A 228 6.21 12.31 11.01
CA THR A 228 7.03 13.46 11.35
C THR A 228 7.70 13.23 12.70
N SER A 229 8.90 13.79 12.91
CA SER A 229 9.61 13.62 14.16
C SER A 229 10.39 14.87 14.54
N GLU A 230 10.51 15.10 15.85
CA GLU A 230 11.35 16.14 16.40
C GLU A 230 11.92 15.73 17.75
N MET A 231 13.08 16.27 18.11
CA MET A 231 13.64 16.12 19.43
C MET A 231 13.14 17.26 20.34
N LEU A 232 12.38 16.90 21.35
CA LEU A 232 11.94 17.84 22.39
C LEU A 232 13.01 18.04 23.45
N ASP A 233 12.78 19.01 24.39
CA ASP A 233 13.61 19.18 25.55
C ASP A 233 13.73 17.87 26.38
N ASN A 234 14.84 17.75 27.12
CA ASN A 234 15.15 16.57 27.94
C ASN A 234 15.31 15.26 27.19
N HIS A 235 15.77 15.29 25.93
CA HIS A 235 16.03 14.10 25.10
C HIS A 235 14.78 13.24 24.88
N ILE A 236 13.61 13.87 24.74
CA ILE A 236 12.37 13.20 24.43
C ILE A 236 12.18 13.25 22.92
N GLY A 237 12.18 12.09 22.26
CA GLY A 237 11.77 11.99 20.87
C GLY A 237 10.25 12.12 20.74
N TYR A 238 9.79 12.94 19.81
CA TYR A 238 8.38 13.01 19.45
C TYR A 238 8.22 12.51 18.01
N ILE A 239 7.32 11.55 17.81
CA ILE A 239 7.02 10.98 16.51
C ILE A 239 5.50 11.01 16.33
N ALA A 240 5.02 11.74 15.34
CA ALA A 240 3.61 11.75 14.96
C ALA A 240 3.41 10.90 13.70
N ILE A 241 2.43 10.00 13.77
CA ILE A 241 2.01 9.15 12.63
C ILE A 241 0.60 9.59 12.24
N THR A 242 0.45 10.10 11.02
CA THR A 242 -0.85 10.63 10.53
C THR A 242 -1.75 9.53 9.97
N GLU A 243 -1.16 8.47 9.40
CA GLU A 243 -1.85 7.28 8.90
C GLU A 243 -0.87 6.11 8.79
N PHE A 244 -1.40 4.88 8.69
CA PHE A 244 -0.60 3.68 8.46
C PHE A 244 -0.68 3.28 6.98
N ALA A 245 0.18 3.90 6.14
CA ALA A 245 0.33 3.62 4.71
C ALA A 245 1.52 2.70 4.43
N GLU A 246 1.74 2.32 3.17
CA GLU A 246 2.87 1.45 2.79
C GLU A 246 4.25 1.98 3.24
N PRO A 247 4.58 3.31 3.11
CA PRO A 247 5.90 3.80 3.49
C PRO A 247 6.04 4.11 5.00
N THR A 248 4.99 3.92 5.81
CA THR A 248 4.95 4.39 7.21
C THR A 248 5.96 3.69 8.11
N GLU A 249 6.14 2.36 7.93
CA GLU A 249 7.13 1.60 8.71
C GLU A 249 8.55 2.13 8.46
N GLU A 250 8.96 2.23 7.19
CA GLU A 250 10.29 2.73 6.84
C GLU A 250 10.51 4.16 7.33
N GLN A 251 9.52 5.06 7.17
CA GLN A 251 9.57 6.43 7.68
C GLN A 251 9.65 6.47 9.21
N PHE A 252 8.93 5.58 9.90
CA PHE A 252 8.98 5.47 11.36
C PHE A 252 10.37 5.04 11.84
N MET A 253 10.96 4.03 11.23
CA MET A 253 12.30 3.57 11.58
C MET A 253 13.38 4.59 11.25
N GLN A 254 13.25 5.35 10.16
CA GLN A 254 14.13 6.48 9.86
C GLN A 254 14.03 7.57 10.95
N ALA A 255 12.82 7.90 11.42
CA ALA A 255 12.57 8.85 12.48
C ALA A 255 13.20 8.37 13.81
N VAL A 256 12.98 7.11 14.20
CA VAL A 256 13.58 6.50 15.40
C VAL A 256 15.10 6.56 15.33
N ASN A 257 15.71 6.16 14.23
CA ASN A 257 17.16 6.17 14.07
C ASN A 257 17.73 7.60 14.13
N SER A 258 17.09 8.57 13.48
CA SER A 258 17.48 9.97 13.53
C SER A 258 17.44 10.54 14.96
N LEU A 259 16.37 10.24 15.71
CA LEU A 259 16.25 10.69 17.12
C LEU A 259 17.24 9.98 18.05
N LYS A 260 17.51 8.70 17.80
CA LYS A 260 18.54 7.94 18.51
C LYS A 260 19.93 8.56 18.33
N ASP A 261 20.29 8.95 17.11
CA ASP A 261 21.56 9.60 16.81
C ASP A 261 21.67 10.99 17.49
N GLN A 262 20.54 11.64 17.75
CA GLN A 262 20.45 12.88 18.52
C GLN A 262 20.46 12.66 20.05
N GLY A 263 20.50 11.41 20.52
CA GLY A 263 20.57 11.06 21.94
C GLY A 263 19.21 10.95 22.63
N MET A 264 18.18 10.46 21.93
CA MET A 264 16.86 10.18 22.50
C MET A 264 16.94 9.21 23.70
N GLU A 265 16.29 9.56 24.80
CA GLU A 265 16.22 8.75 26.03
C GLU A 265 14.79 8.23 26.32
N SER A 266 13.77 8.83 25.71
CA SER A 266 12.37 8.41 25.79
C SER A 266 11.60 8.89 24.57
N VAL A 267 10.43 8.31 24.27
CA VAL A 267 9.67 8.63 23.07
C VAL A 267 8.18 8.88 23.36
N ILE A 268 7.62 9.83 22.63
CA ILE A 268 6.18 10.05 22.52
C ILE A 268 5.76 9.69 21.10
N ILE A 269 4.83 8.73 20.98
CA ILE A 269 4.18 8.39 19.71
C ILE A 269 2.81 9.05 19.68
N ASP A 270 2.56 9.91 18.72
CA ASP A 270 1.29 10.61 18.58
C ASP A 270 0.44 10.01 17.48
N LEU A 271 -0.69 9.41 17.87
CA LEU A 271 -1.71 8.80 17.01
C LEU A 271 -3.03 9.59 17.05
N ARG A 272 -3.04 10.77 17.60
CA ARG A 272 -4.24 11.60 17.59
C ARG A 272 -4.60 11.96 16.16
N ASP A 273 -5.91 11.89 15.85
CA ASP A 273 -6.47 12.13 14.53
C ASP A 273 -6.00 11.16 13.42
N ASN A 274 -5.33 10.06 13.80
CA ASN A 274 -4.91 9.02 12.86
C ASN A 274 -6.05 7.99 12.68
N PRO A 275 -6.68 7.91 11.50
CA PRO A 275 -7.83 7.02 11.24
C PRO A 275 -7.44 5.54 11.09
N GLY A 276 -6.16 5.23 11.16
CA GLY A 276 -5.61 3.89 10.95
C GLY A 276 -4.95 3.76 9.58
N GLY A 277 -5.21 2.65 8.89
CA GLY A 277 -4.63 2.33 7.59
C GLY A 277 -4.34 0.84 7.45
N TYR A 278 -3.21 0.51 6.82
CA TYR A 278 -2.84 -0.89 6.56
C TYR A 278 -2.48 -1.66 7.83
N LEU A 279 -3.08 -2.85 7.93
CA LEU A 279 -2.75 -3.80 9.01
C LEU A 279 -1.28 -4.23 8.95
N THR A 280 -0.72 -4.40 7.74
CA THR A 280 0.70 -4.73 7.54
C THR A 280 1.61 -3.66 8.14
N ALA A 281 1.40 -2.40 7.82
CA ALA A 281 2.22 -1.30 8.32
C ALA A 281 2.25 -1.23 9.86
N VAL A 282 1.11 -1.36 10.52
CA VAL A 282 1.08 -1.33 11.99
C VAL A 282 1.69 -2.57 12.62
N THR A 283 1.55 -3.75 11.98
CA THR A 283 2.15 -4.99 12.53
C THR A 283 3.66 -5.03 12.33
N GLU A 284 4.19 -4.47 11.25
CA GLU A 284 5.62 -4.30 11.02
C GLU A 284 6.23 -3.32 12.04
N ILE A 285 5.62 -2.17 12.26
CA ILE A 285 6.08 -1.23 13.31
C ILE A 285 6.02 -1.86 14.71
N LEU A 286 4.99 -2.66 15.01
CA LEU A 286 4.89 -3.35 16.30
C LEU A 286 5.93 -4.47 16.46
N ASP A 287 6.35 -5.10 15.37
CA ASP A 287 7.45 -6.05 15.34
C ASP A 287 8.78 -5.38 15.70
N ASP A 288 9.01 -4.18 15.18
CA ASP A 288 10.20 -3.35 15.50
C ASP A 288 10.21 -2.80 16.94
N ILE A 289 9.09 -2.79 17.64
CA ILE A 289 8.96 -2.18 18.97
C ILE A 289 8.90 -3.23 20.08
N LEU A 290 8.05 -4.27 19.90
CA LEU A 290 7.63 -5.16 20.98
C LEU A 290 8.58 -6.36 21.14
N PRO A 291 8.65 -6.96 22.35
CA PRO A 291 9.27 -8.26 22.52
C PRO A 291 8.48 -9.36 21.80
N GLU A 292 9.10 -10.54 21.62
CA GLU A 292 8.46 -11.71 21.01
C GLU A 292 7.05 -11.98 21.58
N GLY A 293 6.07 -12.11 20.70
CA GLY A 293 4.72 -12.46 21.09
C GLY A 293 3.63 -12.12 20.07
N LEU A 294 2.39 -12.32 20.44
CA LEU A 294 1.21 -12.03 19.63
C LEU A 294 0.86 -10.54 19.69
N THR A 295 0.95 -9.82 18.58
CA THR A 295 0.61 -8.39 18.51
C THR A 295 -0.88 -8.16 18.25
N VAL A 296 -1.45 -8.89 17.29
CA VAL A 296 -2.86 -8.85 16.94
C VAL A 296 -3.28 -10.15 16.27
N TYR A 297 -4.54 -10.49 16.30
CA TYR A 297 -5.11 -11.52 15.42
C TYR A 297 -6.38 -11.02 14.75
N THR A 298 -6.65 -11.54 13.57
CA THR A 298 -7.95 -11.40 12.89
C THR A 298 -8.69 -12.73 12.95
N GLU A 299 -10.01 -12.67 13.11
CA GLU A 299 -10.87 -13.86 13.13
C GLU A 299 -12.05 -13.68 12.18
N ASP A 300 -12.27 -14.65 11.29
CA ASP A 300 -13.42 -14.64 10.40
C ASP A 300 -14.68 -15.18 11.10
N LYS A 301 -15.84 -15.06 10.44
CA LYS A 301 -17.12 -15.55 10.95
C LYS A 301 -17.21 -17.07 11.17
N TYR A 302 -16.19 -17.82 10.74
CA TYR A 302 -16.10 -19.29 10.95
C TYR A 302 -15.13 -19.65 12.07
N GLY A 303 -14.50 -18.66 12.74
CA GLY A 303 -13.53 -18.85 13.81
C GLY A 303 -12.12 -19.14 13.31
N ASN A 304 -11.83 -18.94 12.02
CA ASN A 304 -10.45 -19.05 11.50
C ASN A 304 -9.68 -17.81 11.92
N ARG A 305 -8.53 -18.02 12.59
CA ARG A 305 -7.65 -16.95 13.05
C ARG A 305 -6.42 -16.84 12.18
N GLN A 306 -6.04 -15.60 11.92
CA GLN A 306 -4.72 -15.23 11.42
C GLN A 306 -4.01 -14.41 12.48
N ASN A 307 -2.89 -14.91 12.97
CA ASN A 307 -2.07 -14.25 13.99
C ASN A 307 -0.97 -13.43 13.34
N TYR A 308 -0.67 -12.28 13.93
CA TYR A 308 0.47 -11.43 13.65
C TYR A 308 1.30 -11.34 14.92
N THR A 309 2.60 -11.54 14.79
CA THR A 309 3.52 -11.67 15.94
C THR A 309 4.69 -10.74 15.76
N SER A 310 5.31 -10.36 16.87
CA SER A 310 6.62 -9.73 16.93
C SER A 310 7.68 -10.75 17.32
N ASP A 311 8.91 -10.49 16.91
CA ASP A 311 10.11 -11.16 17.40
C ASP A 311 10.90 -10.25 18.35
N GLU A 312 12.10 -10.64 18.78
CA GLU A 312 12.94 -9.81 19.66
C GLU A 312 14.10 -9.11 18.93
N GLU A 313 14.18 -9.24 17.58
CA GLU A 313 15.38 -8.80 16.86
C GLU A 313 15.54 -7.27 16.86
N HIS A 314 14.43 -6.53 16.86
CA HIS A 314 14.41 -5.06 16.68
C HIS A 314 13.84 -4.28 17.86
N LYS A 315 13.57 -4.94 18.99
CA LYS A 315 12.95 -4.35 20.16
C LYS A 315 13.47 -2.95 20.53
N MET A 316 12.56 -2.00 20.63
CA MET A 316 12.85 -0.61 20.96
C MET A 316 12.77 -0.36 22.48
N ASP A 317 13.88 -0.34 23.17
CA ASP A 317 13.98 -0.24 24.63
C ASP A 317 13.99 1.22 25.14
N TYR A 318 12.94 2.01 24.84
CA TYR A 318 12.75 3.36 25.35
C TYR A 318 11.48 3.47 26.19
N PRO A 319 11.48 4.22 27.32
CA PRO A 319 10.24 4.63 27.96
C PRO A 319 9.33 5.34 26.95
N MET A 320 8.08 4.86 26.82
CA MET A 320 7.17 5.28 25.77
C MET A 320 5.86 5.83 26.33
N ALA A 321 5.39 6.93 25.76
CA ALA A 321 4.01 7.39 25.88
C ALA A 321 3.34 7.41 24.49
N VAL A 322 2.07 6.99 24.43
CA VAL A 322 1.28 6.99 23.20
C VAL A 322 0.08 7.91 23.37
N LEU A 323 -0.02 8.93 22.53
CA LEU A 323 -1.14 9.87 22.54
C LEU A 323 -2.24 9.38 21.60
N VAL A 324 -3.48 9.35 22.10
CA VAL A 324 -4.66 8.93 21.35
C VAL A 324 -5.86 9.84 21.62
N ASN A 325 -6.79 9.92 20.65
CA ASN A 325 -8.05 10.61 20.82
C ASN A 325 -9.21 9.84 20.15
N GLU A 326 -10.39 10.45 20.12
CA GLU A 326 -11.60 9.88 19.53
C GLU A 326 -11.53 9.60 18.03
N ASN A 327 -10.57 10.20 17.33
CA ASN A 327 -10.32 9.99 15.90
C ASN A 327 -9.22 8.93 15.65
N SER A 328 -8.52 8.48 16.71
CA SER A 328 -7.59 7.35 16.60
C SER A 328 -8.39 6.07 16.37
N ALA A 329 -8.25 5.44 15.19
CA ALA A 329 -9.09 4.33 14.78
C ALA A 329 -8.30 3.16 14.15
N SER A 330 -8.91 1.96 14.11
CA SER A 330 -8.41 0.81 13.35
C SER A 330 -6.94 0.46 13.68
N ALA A 331 -5.98 0.63 12.74
CA ALA A 331 -4.55 0.36 12.96
C ALA A 331 -3.98 1.13 14.16
N SER A 332 -4.42 2.38 14.39
CA SER A 332 -4.05 3.14 15.59
C SER A 332 -4.51 2.46 16.89
N GLU A 333 -5.68 1.80 16.84
CA GLU A 333 -6.21 1.06 17.99
C GLU A 333 -5.48 -0.27 18.19
N ILE A 334 -4.99 -0.89 17.11
CA ILE A 334 -4.12 -2.08 17.18
C ILE A 334 -2.81 -1.69 17.85
N PHE A 335 -2.18 -0.59 17.42
CA PHE A 335 -0.95 -0.07 18.03
C PHE A 335 -1.14 0.20 19.52
N ALA A 336 -2.12 1.04 19.86
CA ALA A 336 -2.41 1.40 21.24
C ALA A 336 -2.76 0.19 22.11
N GLY A 337 -3.56 -0.76 21.57
CA GLY A 337 -3.95 -1.99 22.24
C GLY A 337 -2.75 -2.88 22.55
N ALA A 338 -1.86 -3.10 21.57
CA ALA A 338 -0.67 -3.90 21.75
C ALA A 338 0.29 -3.27 22.80
N ILE A 339 0.58 -1.98 22.71
CA ILE A 339 1.41 -1.27 23.71
C ILE A 339 0.82 -1.39 25.13
N LYS A 340 -0.51 -1.30 25.26
CA LYS A 340 -1.20 -1.45 26.54
C LYS A 340 -1.12 -2.88 27.08
N ASP A 341 -1.41 -3.87 26.25
CA ASP A 341 -1.49 -5.28 26.67
C ASP A 341 -0.11 -5.81 27.07
N TYR A 342 0.94 -5.37 26.37
CA TYR A 342 2.34 -5.66 26.73
C TYR A 342 2.85 -4.80 27.92
N GLN A 343 2.08 -3.80 28.38
CA GLN A 343 2.52 -2.82 29.38
C GLN A 343 3.84 -2.13 28.95
N TYR A 344 4.01 -1.94 27.67
CA TYR A 344 5.26 -1.45 27.07
C TYR A 344 5.37 0.09 27.07
N GLY A 345 4.25 0.77 27.27
CA GLY A 345 4.15 2.22 27.34
C GLY A 345 2.89 2.69 28.07
N THR A 346 2.76 4.00 28.20
CA THR A 346 1.61 4.64 28.83
C THR A 346 0.72 5.28 27.76
N LEU A 347 -0.56 4.89 27.70
CA LEU A 347 -1.53 5.56 26.86
C LEU A 347 -2.02 6.85 27.53
N ILE A 348 -2.05 7.94 26.79
CA ILE A 348 -2.50 9.26 27.25
C ILE A 348 -3.51 9.81 26.24
N GLY A 349 -4.67 10.26 26.71
CA GLY A 349 -5.68 10.88 25.87
C GLY A 349 -7.10 10.48 26.20
N THR A 350 -7.97 10.46 25.20
CA THR A 350 -9.39 10.11 25.31
C THR A 350 -9.67 8.71 24.78
N LYS A 351 -10.92 8.27 24.89
CA LYS A 351 -11.35 7.00 24.32
C LYS A 351 -11.24 7.05 22.77
N THR A 352 -10.63 6.03 22.19
CA THR A 352 -10.48 5.85 20.76
C THR A 352 -11.79 5.53 20.06
N PHE A 353 -11.79 5.51 18.73
CA PHE A 353 -12.98 5.38 17.87
C PHE A 353 -13.76 4.09 18.09
N GLY A 354 -13.11 2.94 18.25
CA GLY A 354 -13.72 1.62 18.48
C GLY A 354 -13.97 0.82 17.19
N LYS A 355 -13.16 0.97 16.14
CA LYS A 355 -13.24 0.16 14.92
C LYS A 355 -12.47 -1.16 15.09
N GLY A 356 -13.17 -2.20 15.53
CA GLY A 356 -12.63 -3.56 15.75
C GLY A 356 -12.82 -4.52 14.57
N ILE A 357 -12.91 -4.01 13.32
CA ILE A 357 -13.09 -4.83 12.12
C ILE A 357 -12.01 -4.55 11.08
N VAL A 358 -11.63 -5.59 10.33
CA VAL A 358 -10.67 -5.52 9.22
C VAL A 358 -11.38 -5.75 7.91
N GLN A 359 -11.10 -4.89 6.93
CA GLN A 359 -11.60 -5.00 5.57
C GLN A 359 -10.55 -5.69 4.69
N SER A 360 -10.99 -6.50 3.76
CA SER A 360 -10.12 -7.08 2.73
C SER A 360 -10.72 -6.85 1.36
N VAL A 361 -9.88 -6.43 0.42
CA VAL A 361 -10.28 -6.26 -0.97
C VAL A 361 -10.41 -7.64 -1.62
N ARG A 362 -11.48 -7.82 -2.40
CA ARG A 362 -11.74 -9.02 -3.20
C ARG A 362 -12.00 -8.61 -4.63
N GLN A 363 -11.11 -9.01 -5.53
CA GLN A 363 -11.33 -8.81 -6.94
C GLN A 363 -12.46 -9.72 -7.43
N LEU A 364 -13.40 -9.14 -8.14
CA LEU A 364 -14.48 -9.86 -8.82
C LEU A 364 -14.07 -10.18 -10.26
N SER A 365 -14.71 -11.18 -10.86
CA SER A 365 -14.44 -11.63 -12.23
C SER A 365 -15.10 -10.74 -13.28
#